data_81a698bdb2266d06349ebda96163082d
#
_entry.id   81a698bdb2266d06349ebda96163082d
#
_cell.length_a   1.000
_cell.length_b   1.000
_cell.length_c   1.000
_cell.angle_alpha   90.00
_cell.angle_beta   90.00
_cell.angle_gamma   90.00
#
_symmetry.space_group_name_H-M   'P 1'
#
loop_
_entity.id
_entity.type
_entity.pdbx_description
1 polymer ?
#
loop_
_entity_poly.entity_id
_entity_poly.type
_entity_poly.pdbx_seq_one_letter_code
_entity_poly.pdbx_strand_id
1 'polypeptide(L)'
;MPTENAPRLPFGAEDLRLPDELRGPLQDHLAALKDNYLQRGWGMRVGWGQRPALIVIDMARYWLDPELQIGSNLDSVMDGTCQVLNASRRAGLPIFFTSLAWDPADPPSPQNRKLQWTVPDEDAAELFALDP
;
A
#
# COMPACT_ATOMS: atom_id res chain seq x y z
N MET A 1 -24.29 -4.35 4.77
CA MET A 1 -24.58 -5.63 4.07
C MET A 1 -23.88 -5.56 2.74
N PRO A 2 -22.90 -6.43 2.44
CA PRO A 2 -22.31 -6.43 1.11
C PRO A 2 -23.39 -6.73 0.09
N THR A 3 -23.54 -5.90 -0.90
CA THR A 3 -24.50 -6.08 -1.99
C THR A 3 -24.08 -7.32 -2.79
N GLU A 4 -25.02 -8.24 -2.97
CA GLU A 4 -24.89 -9.53 -3.66
C GLU A 4 -24.39 -9.43 -5.11
N ASN A 5 -24.14 -8.21 -5.62
CA ASN A 5 -23.76 -7.89 -6.99
C ASN A 5 -22.46 -7.05 -7.11
N ALA A 6 -21.67 -6.94 -6.07
CA ALA A 6 -20.35 -6.31 -6.27
C ALA A 6 -19.52 -7.18 -7.24
N PRO A 7 -18.95 -6.62 -8.32
CA PRO A 7 -18.11 -7.39 -9.22
C PRO A 7 -16.94 -7.95 -8.40
N ARG A 8 -16.84 -9.27 -8.31
CA ARG A 8 -15.67 -9.90 -7.72
C ARG A 8 -14.46 -9.47 -8.51
N LEU A 9 -13.42 -9.03 -7.83
CA LEU A 9 -12.11 -8.91 -8.45
C LEU A 9 -11.82 -10.25 -9.14
N PRO A 10 -11.22 -10.24 -10.35
CA PRO A 10 -10.94 -11.45 -11.11
C PRO A 10 -10.01 -12.44 -10.41
N PHE A 11 -9.47 -12.09 -9.23
CA PHE A 11 -8.55 -12.92 -8.45
C PHE A 11 -8.99 -12.99 -6.99
N GLY A 12 -9.23 -14.19 -6.49
CA GLY A 12 -9.36 -14.50 -5.07
C GLY A 12 -8.01 -14.82 -4.45
N ALA A 13 -7.94 -14.90 -3.12
CA ALA A 13 -6.72 -15.32 -2.42
C ALA A 13 -6.28 -16.74 -2.82
N GLU A 14 -7.23 -17.60 -3.18
CA GLU A 14 -7.00 -18.96 -3.69
C GLU A 14 -6.31 -18.95 -5.06
N ASP A 15 -6.61 -17.97 -5.93
CA ASP A 15 -6.00 -17.83 -7.26
C ASP A 15 -4.54 -17.40 -7.19
N LEU A 16 -4.17 -16.76 -6.08
CA LEU A 16 -2.78 -16.35 -5.80
C LEU A 16 -2.00 -17.43 -5.05
N ARG A 17 -2.64 -18.54 -4.72
CA ARG A 17 -1.98 -19.65 -4.02
C ARG A 17 -1.03 -20.35 -4.97
N LEU A 18 0.25 -20.24 -4.67
CA LEU A 18 1.28 -20.95 -5.42
C LEU A 18 1.12 -22.46 -5.24
N PRO A 19 1.01 -23.26 -6.33
CA PRO A 19 1.05 -24.71 -6.25
C PRO A 19 2.28 -25.21 -5.48
N ASP A 20 2.10 -26.22 -4.65
CA ASP A 20 3.17 -26.67 -3.74
C ASP A 20 4.41 -27.17 -4.50
N GLU A 21 4.23 -27.79 -5.67
CA GLU A 21 5.30 -28.23 -6.54
C GLU A 21 6.16 -27.12 -7.14
N LEU A 22 5.62 -25.91 -7.22
CA LEU A 22 6.35 -24.74 -7.73
C LEU A 22 7.05 -23.96 -6.63
N ARG A 23 6.69 -24.18 -5.36
CA ARG A 23 7.19 -23.40 -4.24
C ARG A 23 8.71 -23.51 -4.08
N GLY A 24 9.25 -24.74 -4.07
CA GLY A 24 10.68 -24.99 -3.96
C GLY A 24 11.45 -24.36 -5.14
N PRO A 25 11.15 -24.73 -6.39
CA PRO A 25 11.83 -24.16 -7.54
C PRO A 25 11.76 -22.63 -7.64
N LEU A 26 10.63 -22.02 -7.23
CA LEU A 26 10.50 -20.57 -7.21
C LEU A 26 11.37 -19.95 -6.12
N GLN A 27 11.42 -20.54 -4.91
CA GLN A 27 12.28 -20.06 -3.83
C GLN A 27 13.75 -20.10 -4.22
N ASP A 28 14.19 -21.20 -4.84
CA ASP A 28 15.57 -21.36 -5.32
C ASP A 28 15.90 -20.33 -6.39
N HIS A 29 14.98 -20.11 -7.34
CA HIS A 29 15.14 -19.10 -8.39
C HIS A 29 15.23 -17.69 -7.80
N LEU A 30 14.35 -17.33 -6.85
CA LEU A 30 14.36 -16.02 -6.21
C LEU A 30 15.62 -15.82 -5.36
N ALA A 31 16.12 -16.86 -4.69
CA ALA A 31 17.38 -16.82 -3.96
C ALA A 31 18.55 -16.54 -4.90
N ALA A 32 18.66 -17.28 -6.00
CA ALA A 32 19.70 -17.08 -7.01
C ALA A 32 19.60 -15.68 -7.65
N LEU A 33 18.41 -15.20 -7.92
CA LEU A 33 18.18 -13.85 -8.44
C LEU A 33 18.64 -12.79 -7.45
N LYS A 34 18.29 -12.93 -6.16
CA LYS A 34 18.73 -12.05 -5.09
C LYS A 34 20.24 -11.99 -5.01
N ASP A 35 20.92 -13.14 -5.02
CA ASP A 35 22.39 -13.22 -4.96
C ASP A 35 23.02 -12.52 -6.16
N ASN A 36 22.47 -12.70 -7.36
CA ASN A 36 22.93 -12.01 -8.57
C ASN A 36 22.82 -10.48 -8.43
N TYR A 37 21.71 -9.97 -7.87
CA TYR A 37 21.56 -8.54 -7.62
C TYR A 37 22.54 -8.02 -6.58
N LEU A 38 22.76 -8.76 -5.47
CA LEU A 38 23.72 -8.37 -4.43
C LEU A 38 25.15 -8.33 -4.96
N GLN A 39 25.55 -9.31 -5.80
CA GLN A 39 26.88 -9.32 -6.44
C GLN A 39 27.10 -8.11 -7.38
N ARG A 40 26.04 -7.57 -7.95
CA ARG A 40 26.08 -6.36 -8.78
C ARG A 40 26.01 -5.06 -7.98
N GLY A 41 26.02 -5.12 -6.65
CA GLY A 41 25.97 -3.95 -5.78
C GLY A 41 24.55 -3.41 -5.52
N TRP A 42 23.51 -4.11 -5.91
CA TRP A 42 22.14 -3.75 -5.57
C TRP A 42 21.83 -4.13 -4.11
N GLY A 43 20.95 -3.39 -3.47
CA GLY A 43 20.57 -3.67 -2.08
C GLY A 43 21.59 -3.18 -1.03
N MET A 44 22.58 -2.40 -1.44
CA MET A 44 23.49 -1.77 -0.51
C MET A 44 22.79 -0.69 0.31
N ARG A 45 23.18 -0.58 1.58
CA ARG A 45 22.69 0.49 2.44
C ARG A 45 23.46 1.78 2.15
N VAL A 46 22.75 2.81 1.74
CA VAL A 46 23.33 4.15 1.48
C VAL A 46 23.36 5.06 2.71
N GLY A 47 22.79 4.60 3.84
CA GLY A 47 22.66 5.41 5.05
C GLY A 47 21.54 6.46 4.95
N TRP A 48 21.41 7.26 6.02
CA TRP A 48 20.31 8.23 6.17
C TRP A 48 20.67 9.64 5.66
N GLY A 49 21.91 9.87 5.29
CA GLY A 49 22.38 11.23 5.03
C GLY A 49 22.43 12.09 6.31
N GLN A 50 22.68 13.40 6.14
CA GLN A 50 22.82 14.34 7.26
C GLN A 50 21.49 15.01 7.65
N ARG A 51 20.54 15.10 6.73
CA ARG A 51 19.24 15.72 6.94
C ARG A 51 18.13 14.82 6.35
N PRO A 52 17.81 13.71 7.01
CA PRO A 52 16.77 12.83 6.55
C PRO A 52 15.39 13.47 6.72
N ALA A 53 14.42 13.02 5.93
CA ALA A 53 13.00 13.28 6.09
C ALA A 53 12.24 11.96 6.08
N LEU A 54 11.09 11.92 6.72
CA LEU A 54 10.17 10.78 6.64
C LEU A 54 9.09 11.10 5.61
N ILE A 55 8.87 10.15 4.70
CA ILE A 55 7.71 10.19 3.81
C ILE A 55 6.87 8.94 4.12
N VAL A 56 5.63 9.15 4.53
CA VAL A 56 4.62 8.11 4.76
C VAL A 56 3.75 8.05 3.51
N ILE A 57 3.88 6.98 2.75
CA ILE A 57 3.26 6.86 1.42
C ILE A 57 2.00 6.01 1.53
N ASP A 58 0.87 6.60 1.16
CA ASP A 58 -0.43 5.96 0.96
C ASP A 58 -0.92 5.10 2.14
N MET A 59 -0.52 5.45 3.36
CA MET A 59 -1.04 4.83 4.57
C MET A 59 -2.40 5.43 4.89
N ALA A 60 -3.37 5.14 4.04
CA ALA A 60 -4.73 5.63 4.12
C ALA A 60 -5.69 4.51 4.54
N ARG A 61 -6.80 4.88 5.18
CA ARG A 61 -7.84 3.96 5.66
C ARG A 61 -8.31 3.00 4.57
N TYR A 62 -8.38 3.46 3.34
CA TYR A 62 -8.82 2.68 2.19
C TYR A 62 -8.02 1.38 1.97
N TRP A 63 -6.71 1.40 2.25
CA TRP A 63 -5.83 0.24 2.16
C TRP A 63 -5.74 -0.57 3.44
N LEU A 64 -6.03 0.09 4.58
CA LEU A 64 -5.75 -0.43 5.91
C LEU A 64 -6.98 -1.06 6.57
N ASP A 65 -8.18 -0.74 6.08
CA ASP A 65 -9.42 -1.24 6.66
C ASP A 65 -9.84 -2.54 5.93
N PRO A 66 -9.77 -3.71 6.61
CA PRO A 66 -10.11 -4.99 6.00
C PRO A 66 -11.59 -5.13 5.64
N GLU A 67 -12.46 -4.25 6.14
CA GLU A 67 -13.88 -4.23 5.78
C GLU A 67 -14.12 -3.61 4.40
N LEU A 68 -13.13 -2.89 3.86
CA LEU A 68 -13.21 -2.29 2.54
C LEU A 68 -12.75 -3.27 1.45
N GLN A 69 -13.33 -3.13 0.25
CA GLN A 69 -13.16 -4.08 -0.85
C GLN A 69 -11.70 -4.33 -1.26
N ILE A 70 -10.85 -3.31 -1.19
CA ILE A 70 -9.41 -3.43 -1.51
C ILE A 70 -8.54 -3.26 -0.27
N GLY A 71 -9.15 -3.15 0.89
CA GLY A 71 -8.45 -3.06 2.17
C GLY A 71 -7.85 -4.41 2.59
N SER A 72 -6.87 -4.33 3.45
CA SER A 72 -6.21 -5.50 4.02
C SER A 72 -5.90 -5.27 5.48
N ASN A 73 -5.85 -6.34 6.28
CA ASN A 73 -5.36 -6.20 7.64
C ASN A 73 -3.85 -5.95 7.63
N LEU A 74 -3.47 -4.71 7.88
CA LEU A 74 -2.09 -4.23 7.95
C LEU A 74 -1.72 -3.71 9.34
N ASP A 75 -2.36 -4.20 10.41
CA ASP A 75 -2.13 -3.74 11.79
C ASP A 75 -0.65 -3.75 12.17
N SER A 76 0.07 -4.82 11.85
CA SER A 76 1.51 -4.91 12.14
C SER A 76 2.35 -3.88 11.37
N VAL A 77 1.92 -3.52 10.16
CA VAL A 77 2.57 -2.48 9.35
C VAL A 77 2.27 -1.11 9.94
N MET A 78 1.03 -0.90 10.40
CA MET A 78 0.64 0.33 11.10
C MET A 78 1.42 0.53 12.39
N ASP A 79 1.58 -0.51 13.20
CA ASP A 79 2.39 -0.45 14.42
C ASP A 79 3.83 -0.03 14.12
N GLY A 80 4.45 -0.65 13.12
CA GLY A 80 5.79 -0.28 12.66
C GLY A 80 5.86 1.16 12.15
N THR A 81 4.88 1.58 11.35
CA THR A 81 4.78 2.95 10.84
C THR A 81 4.65 3.97 11.99
N CYS A 82 3.80 3.70 12.97
CA CYS A 82 3.63 4.55 14.14
C CYS A 82 4.92 4.66 14.97
N GLN A 83 5.68 3.57 15.11
CA GLN A 83 6.98 3.61 15.81
C GLN A 83 7.98 4.52 15.10
N VAL A 84 8.11 4.39 13.77
CA VAL A 84 9.00 5.24 12.96
C VAL A 84 8.53 6.69 12.98
N LEU A 85 7.23 6.93 12.84
CA LEU A 85 6.64 8.27 12.88
C LEU A 85 6.93 8.97 14.23
N ASN A 86 6.71 8.27 15.34
CA ASN A 86 6.99 8.81 16.67
C ASN A 86 8.49 9.07 16.90
N ALA A 87 9.35 8.21 16.39
CA ALA A 87 10.80 8.42 16.44
C ALA A 87 11.21 9.66 15.63
N SER A 88 10.66 9.82 14.43
CA SER A 88 10.91 10.97 13.56
C SER A 88 10.44 12.29 14.18
N ARG A 89 9.25 12.29 14.81
CA ARG A 89 8.75 13.45 15.56
C ARG A 89 9.67 13.84 16.72
N ARG A 90 10.12 12.85 17.49
CA ARG A 90 11.08 13.11 18.59
C ARG A 90 12.42 13.64 18.09
N ALA A 91 12.84 13.22 16.91
CA ALA A 91 14.07 13.69 16.28
C ALA A 91 13.92 15.04 15.56
N GLY A 92 12.73 15.61 15.49
CA GLY A 92 12.46 16.88 14.80
C GLY A 92 12.63 16.79 13.29
N LEU A 93 12.43 15.60 12.70
CA LEU A 93 12.57 15.42 11.26
C LEU A 93 11.35 15.99 10.51
N PRO A 94 11.54 16.53 9.30
CA PRO A 94 10.43 16.81 8.40
C PRO A 94 9.65 15.53 8.09
N ILE A 95 8.32 15.59 8.13
CA ILE A 95 7.44 14.46 7.88
C ILE A 95 6.45 14.86 6.81
N PHE A 96 6.32 14.02 5.79
CA PHE A 96 5.40 14.20 4.68
C PHE A 96 4.50 12.98 4.60
N PHE A 97 3.24 13.22 4.23
CA PHE A 97 2.27 12.16 3.96
C PHE A 97 1.82 12.28 2.52
N THR A 98 1.63 11.16 1.85
CA THR A 98 0.93 11.12 0.57
C THR A 98 -0.39 10.37 0.76
N SER A 99 -1.41 10.83 0.07
CA SER A 99 -2.71 10.18 0.02
C SER A 99 -3.37 10.52 -1.31
N LEU A 100 -4.28 9.67 -1.74
CA LEU A 100 -5.19 10.03 -2.81
C LEU A 100 -6.18 11.04 -2.25
N ALA A 101 -6.17 12.25 -2.81
CA ALA A 101 -7.17 13.25 -2.52
C ALA A 101 -8.18 13.29 -3.68
N TRP A 102 -9.45 13.28 -3.34
CA TRP A 102 -10.52 13.50 -4.29
C TRP A 102 -10.99 14.95 -4.17
N ASP A 103 -10.87 15.72 -5.25
CA ASP A 103 -11.48 17.02 -5.33
C ASP A 103 -12.80 16.90 -6.12
N PRO A 104 -13.96 17.14 -5.50
CA PRO A 104 -15.25 17.09 -6.20
C PRO A 104 -15.35 18.10 -7.35
N ALA A 105 -14.53 19.15 -7.33
CA ALA A 105 -14.48 20.17 -8.37
C ALA A 105 -13.62 19.75 -9.57
N ASP A 106 -12.79 18.72 -9.41
CA ASP A 106 -11.92 18.22 -10.49
C ASP A 106 -12.50 16.90 -11.02
N PRO A 107 -13.00 16.87 -12.28
CA PRO A 107 -13.55 15.64 -12.83
C PRO A 107 -12.47 14.54 -12.81
N PRO A 108 -12.83 13.33 -12.38
CA PRO A 108 -11.87 12.25 -12.23
C PRO A 108 -11.16 11.98 -13.54
N SER A 109 -9.83 11.92 -13.47
CA SER A 109 -9.02 11.50 -14.62
C SER A 109 -9.47 10.11 -15.11
N PRO A 110 -9.22 9.75 -16.38
CA PRO A 110 -9.51 8.42 -16.88
C PRO A 110 -8.92 7.29 -16.02
N GLN A 111 -7.85 7.62 -15.31
CA GLN A 111 -7.16 6.69 -14.40
C GLN A 111 -7.95 6.51 -13.09
N ASN A 112 -8.54 7.59 -12.57
CA ASN A 112 -9.39 7.55 -11.38
C ASN A 112 -10.73 6.87 -11.67
N ARG A 113 -11.24 6.92 -12.90
CA ARG A 113 -12.44 6.18 -13.30
C ARG A 113 -12.26 4.66 -13.19
N LYS A 114 -11.05 4.15 -13.26
CA LYS A 114 -10.79 2.72 -13.04
C LYS A 114 -10.99 2.31 -11.58
N LEU A 115 -10.89 3.24 -10.65
CA LEU A 115 -11.12 2.99 -9.22
C LEU A 115 -12.59 3.22 -8.83
N GLN A 116 -13.38 3.95 -9.62
CA GLN A 116 -14.77 4.27 -9.32
C GLN A 116 -15.70 3.05 -9.26
N TRP A 117 -15.36 1.97 -9.95
CA TRP A 117 -16.13 0.73 -9.88
C TRP A 117 -15.77 -0.15 -8.66
N THR A 118 -14.76 0.23 -7.90
CA THR A 118 -14.37 -0.47 -6.67
C THR A 118 -14.92 0.19 -5.41
N VAL A 119 -15.35 1.45 -5.50
CA VAL A 119 -15.90 2.20 -4.36
C VAL A 119 -17.19 2.90 -4.82
N PRO A 120 -18.35 2.65 -4.19
CA PRO A 120 -19.56 3.40 -4.45
C PRO A 120 -19.33 4.90 -4.30
N ASP A 121 -19.93 5.71 -5.18
CA ASP A 121 -19.75 7.18 -5.19
C ASP A 121 -20.06 7.84 -3.84
N GLU A 122 -21.02 7.28 -3.10
CA GLU A 122 -21.43 7.73 -1.77
C GLU A 122 -20.34 7.53 -0.71
N ASP A 123 -19.51 6.49 -0.85
CA ASP A 123 -18.44 6.17 0.10
C ASP A 123 -17.10 6.82 -0.29
N ALA A 124 -16.92 7.15 -1.59
CA ALA A 124 -15.69 7.72 -2.09
C ALA A 124 -15.36 9.07 -1.45
N ALA A 125 -16.37 9.91 -1.25
CA ALA A 125 -16.20 11.23 -0.64
C ALA A 125 -15.73 11.14 0.81
N GLU A 126 -16.20 10.15 1.57
CA GLU A 126 -15.80 9.94 2.97
C GLU A 126 -14.42 9.29 3.09
N LEU A 127 -14.12 8.32 2.20
CA LEU A 127 -12.86 7.57 2.21
C LEU A 127 -11.65 8.41 1.77
N PHE A 128 -11.88 9.39 0.88
CA PHE A 128 -10.83 10.25 0.34
C PHE A 128 -10.91 11.68 0.89
N ALA A 129 -11.84 11.96 1.82
CA ALA A 129 -11.84 13.22 2.54
C ALA A 129 -10.53 13.35 3.33
N LEU A 130 -9.82 14.44 3.09
CA LEU A 130 -8.73 14.84 3.98
C LEU A 130 -9.38 15.27 5.29
N ASP A 131 -9.17 14.51 6.35
CA ASP A 131 -9.49 14.95 7.69
C ASP A 131 -8.63 16.19 8.02
N PRO A 132 -9.22 17.34 8.39
CA PRO A 132 -8.52 18.60 8.61
C PRO A 132 -7.54 18.55 9.78
#